data_e1ebf1b4e55b718a36f6474fd6571c3f
#
_entry.id   e1ebf1b4e55b718a36f6474fd6571c3f
#
_cell.length_a   1.000
_cell.length_b   1.000
_cell.length_c   1.000
_cell.angle_alpha   90.00
_cell.angle_beta   90.00
_cell.angle_gamma   90.00
#
_symmetry.space_group_name_H-M   'P 1'
#
loop_
_entity.id
_entity.type
_entity.pdbx_description
1 polymer ?
#
loop_
_entity_poly.entity_id
_entity_poly.type
_entity_poly.pdbx_seq_one_letter_code
_entity_poly.pdbx_strand_id
1 'polypeptide(L)'
;LAGRVTEGKGLAIGYFAQNQDELLDGSLTVLETIDRVAVGDIRTRMRDILGAFLFRGDDVDKKVSVLSGGERNRLALAKLMLQPYNLLVLDEPTNHLDMHSKEVLKSALMQYDGTAILVSHDRDFLDGLVGKVYEFSDGAVREHIGGIYDFLQRKKLESLKQLEHKARVDAQTTSSGNGSDLKRLWSERRELDREIRNM
;
A
#
# COMPACT_ATOMS: atom_id res chain seq x y z
N LEU A 1 -8.12 -13.18 16.26
CA LEU A 1 -8.23 -11.78 16.64
C LEU A 1 -9.70 -11.49 17.01
N ALA A 2 -9.96 -10.87 18.15
CA ALA A 2 -11.27 -10.41 18.54
C ALA A 2 -11.21 -8.90 18.74
N GLY A 3 -12.25 -8.18 18.27
CA GLY A 3 -12.33 -6.74 18.39
C GLY A 3 -13.71 -6.24 18.03
N ARG A 4 -14.00 -4.97 18.35
CA ARG A 4 -15.22 -4.28 17.95
C ARG A 4 -14.84 -3.07 17.10
N VAL A 5 -15.45 -2.98 15.92
CA VAL A 5 -15.38 -1.80 15.06
C VAL A 5 -16.63 -0.97 15.30
N THR A 6 -16.47 0.34 15.49
CA THR A 6 -17.58 1.29 15.61
C THR A 6 -17.37 2.37 14.56
N GLU A 7 -18.33 2.49 13.65
CA GLU A 7 -18.30 3.49 12.59
C GLU A 7 -18.77 4.85 13.11
N GLY A 8 -18.08 5.90 12.69
CA GLY A 8 -18.49 7.29 12.96
C GLY A 8 -19.70 7.70 12.10
N LYS A 9 -20.43 8.73 12.53
CA LYS A 9 -21.52 9.30 11.73
C LYS A 9 -20.97 9.96 10.47
N GLY A 10 -21.62 9.72 9.33
CA GLY A 10 -21.25 10.33 8.06
C GLY A 10 -20.05 9.67 7.38
N LEU A 11 -19.61 8.51 7.86
CA LEU A 11 -18.54 7.73 7.24
C LEU A 11 -19.09 6.94 6.05
N ALA A 12 -18.53 7.17 4.87
CA ALA A 12 -18.76 6.41 3.65
C ALA A 12 -17.46 5.68 3.29
N ILE A 13 -17.47 4.35 3.41
CA ILE A 13 -16.28 3.52 3.28
C ILE A 13 -16.26 2.88 1.89
N GLY A 14 -15.19 3.11 1.13
CA GLY A 14 -14.83 2.33 -0.05
C GLY A 14 -13.79 1.28 0.32
N TYR A 15 -14.07 0.03 0.05
CA TYR A 15 -13.16 -1.07 0.33
C TYR A 15 -12.70 -1.74 -0.97
N PHE A 16 -11.40 -1.92 -1.12
CA PHE A 16 -10.77 -2.63 -2.22
C PHE A 16 -10.04 -3.86 -1.68
N ALA A 17 -10.59 -5.04 -1.93
CA ALA A 17 -9.99 -6.32 -1.57
C ALA A 17 -9.22 -6.92 -2.76
N GLN A 18 -8.41 -7.92 -2.47
CA GLN A 18 -7.54 -8.60 -3.44
C GLN A 18 -8.25 -9.18 -4.68
N ASN A 19 -9.58 -9.44 -4.62
CA ASN A 19 -10.37 -10.03 -5.72
C ASN A 19 -11.53 -9.12 -6.15
N GLN A 20 -11.40 -7.81 -6.04
CA GLN A 20 -12.46 -6.86 -6.40
C GLN A 20 -12.73 -6.78 -7.90
N ASP A 21 -11.78 -7.18 -8.73
CA ASP A 21 -11.96 -7.30 -10.18
C ASP A 21 -13.01 -8.37 -10.56
N GLU A 22 -13.25 -9.36 -9.71
CA GLU A 22 -14.29 -10.38 -9.88
C GLU A 22 -15.70 -9.82 -9.68
N LEU A 23 -15.85 -8.66 -9.02
CA LEU A 23 -17.14 -7.99 -8.80
C LEU A 23 -17.57 -7.08 -9.95
N LEU A 24 -16.79 -7.01 -11.02
CA LEU A 24 -17.16 -6.29 -12.22
C LEU A 24 -18.11 -7.14 -13.08
N ASP A 25 -19.15 -6.49 -13.63
CA ASP A 25 -20.08 -7.12 -14.56
C ASP A 25 -19.42 -7.30 -15.93
N GLY A 26 -19.03 -8.53 -16.25
CA GLY A 26 -18.35 -8.88 -17.51
C GLY A 26 -19.17 -8.59 -18.78
N SER A 27 -20.48 -8.41 -18.68
CA SER A 27 -21.35 -8.12 -19.82
C SER A 27 -21.30 -6.65 -20.27
N LEU A 28 -20.86 -5.76 -19.38
CA LEU A 28 -20.75 -4.33 -19.62
C LEU A 28 -19.44 -3.98 -20.34
N THR A 29 -19.45 -2.83 -21.00
CA THR A 29 -18.21 -2.18 -21.46
C THR A 29 -17.51 -1.45 -20.30
N VAL A 30 -16.25 -1.08 -20.50
CA VAL A 30 -15.48 -0.24 -19.58
C VAL A 30 -16.23 1.07 -19.31
N LEU A 31 -16.73 1.73 -20.36
CA LEU A 31 -17.45 2.99 -20.25
C LEU A 31 -18.77 2.82 -19.48
N GLU A 32 -19.56 1.79 -19.79
CA GLU A 32 -20.83 1.50 -19.09
C GLU A 32 -20.61 1.21 -17.60
N THR A 33 -19.50 0.54 -17.27
CA THR A 33 -19.12 0.26 -15.87
C THR A 33 -18.92 1.54 -15.07
N ILE A 34 -18.32 2.55 -15.66
CA ILE A 34 -18.10 3.85 -15.02
C ILE A 34 -19.37 4.70 -15.05
N ASP A 35 -20.14 4.68 -16.15
CA ASP A 35 -21.39 5.44 -16.26
C ASP A 35 -22.42 5.09 -15.16
N ARG A 36 -22.44 3.83 -14.73
CA ARG A 36 -23.31 3.38 -13.63
C ARG A 36 -23.01 4.02 -12.28
N VAL A 37 -21.78 4.48 -12.05
CA VAL A 37 -21.36 5.10 -10.78
C VAL A 37 -21.11 6.60 -10.92
N ALA A 38 -21.01 7.10 -12.13
CA ALA A 38 -20.75 8.51 -12.39
C ALA A 38 -21.98 9.38 -12.10
N VAL A 39 -21.80 10.39 -11.25
CA VAL A 39 -22.83 11.39 -10.90
C VAL A 39 -22.33 12.80 -11.20
N GLY A 40 -23.24 13.67 -11.62
CA GLY A 40 -22.92 15.08 -11.85
C GLY A 40 -21.81 15.29 -12.90
N ASP A 41 -20.86 16.15 -12.59
CA ASP A 41 -19.77 16.55 -13.49
C ASP A 41 -18.82 15.39 -13.87
N ILE A 42 -18.78 14.33 -13.05
CA ILE A 42 -18.00 13.12 -13.34
C ILE A 42 -18.44 12.51 -14.67
N ARG A 43 -19.76 12.54 -14.94
CA ARG A 43 -20.35 11.97 -16.15
C ARG A 43 -19.86 12.65 -17.43
N THR A 44 -19.59 13.94 -17.39
CA THR A 44 -19.05 14.70 -18.53
C THR A 44 -17.57 14.42 -18.77
N ARG A 45 -16.85 13.95 -17.76
CA ARG A 45 -15.38 13.72 -17.77
C ARG A 45 -14.98 12.24 -17.75
N MET A 46 -15.94 11.32 -17.95
CA MET A 46 -15.68 9.88 -17.84
C MET A 46 -14.52 9.40 -18.73
N ARG A 47 -14.44 9.88 -19.99
CA ARG A 47 -13.37 9.48 -20.92
C ARG A 47 -12.01 10.00 -20.48
N ASP A 48 -11.94 11.19 -19.89
CA ASP A 48 -10.68 11.76 -19.36
C ASP A 48 -10.22 10.95 -18.14
N ILE A 49 -11.15 10.59 -17.27
CA ILE A 49 -10.88 9.76 -16.09
C ILE A 49 -10.41 8.37 -16.52
N LEU A 50 -11.13 7.72 -17.44
CA LEU A 50 -10.71 6.43 -18.00
C LEU A 50 -9.35 6.52 -18.69
N GLY A 51 -9.09 7.62 -19.39
CA GLY A 51 -7.79 7.91 -19.99
C GLY A 51 -6.65 8.01 -18.96
N ALA A 52 -6.93 8.60 -17.79
CA ALA A 52 -5.98 8.65 -16.67
C ALA A 52 -5.69 7.24 -16.12
N PHE A 53 -6.67 6.32 -16.14
CA PHE A 53 -6.51 4.91 -15.80
C PHE A 53 -6.09 4.03 -16.99
N LEU A 54 -5.55 4.64 -18.07
CA LEU A 54 -4.98 3.98 -19.24
C LEU A 54 -5.99 3.28 -20.15
N PHE A 55 -7.27 3.61 -20.07
CA PHE A 55 -8.27 3.19 -21.06
C PHE A 55 -8.43 4.29 -22.11
N ARG A 56 -7.88 4.09 -23.30
CA ARG A 56 -7.83 5.11 -24.37
C ARG A 56 -8.47 4.59 -25.65
N GLY A 57 -8.99 5.51 -26.47
CA GLY A 57 -9.58 5.18 -27.76
C GLY A 57 -10.66 4.10 -27.62
N ASP A 58 -10.50 3.01 -28.35
CA ASP A 58 -11.46 1.90 -28.42
C ASP A 58 -11.46 1.00 -27.15
N ASP A 59 -10.50 1.20 -26.21
CA ASP A 59 -10.46 0.42 -24.98
C ASP A 59 -11.72 0.63 -24.13
N VAL A 60 -12.30 1.82 -24.17
CA VAL A 60 -13.50 2.16 -23.39
C VAL A 60 -14.75 1.40 -23.85
N ASP A 61 -14.77 0.94 -25.07
CA ASP A 61 -15.88 0.19 -25.67
C ASP A 61 -15.70 -1.33 -25.57
N LYS A 62 -14.53 -1.79 -25.08
CA LYS A 62 -14.30 -3.21 -24.78
C LYS A 62 -15.18 -3.69 -23.64
N LYS A 63 -15.66 -4.93 -23.75
CA LYS A 63 -16.36 -5.59 -22.65
C LYS A 63 -15.39 -5.93 -21.51
N VAL A 64 -15.84 -5.83 -20.29
CA VAL A 64 -15.07 -6.20 -19.09
C VAL A 64 -14.60 -7.66 -19.15
N SER A 65 -15.40 -8.56 -19.74
CA SER A 65 -15.06 -9.98 -19.90
C SER A 65 -13.80 -10.25 -20.74
N VAL A 66 -13.41 -9.34 -21.66
CA VAL A 66 -12.23 -9.51 -22.51
C VAL A 66 -10.98 -8.81 -21.95
N LEU A 67 -11.10 -8.08 -20.85
CA LEU A 67 -9.98 -7.39 -20.20
C LEU A 67 -9.03 -8.39 -19.53
N SER A 68 -7.75 -8.08 -19.54
CA SER A 68 -6.75 -8.75 -18.69
C SER A 68 -7.00 -8.52 -17.21
N GLY A 69 -6.41 -9.33 -16.33
CA GLY A 69 -6.52 -9.15 -14.87
C GLY A 69 -6.06 -7.75 -14.42
N GLY A 70 -4.94 -7.24 -14.95
CA GLY A 70 -4.46 -5.90 -14.64
C GLY A 70 -5.40 -4.78 -15.12
N GLU A 71 -6.02 -4.94 -16.30
CA GLU A 71 -7.02 -3.98 -16.80
C GLU A 71 -8.29 -4.00 -15.94
N ARG A 72 -8.78 -5.19 -15.57
CA ARG A 72 -9.94 -5.30 -14.66
C ARG A 72 -9.63 -4.64 -13.31
N ASN A 73 -8.44 -4.86 -12.76
CA ASN A 73 -8.03 -4.26 -11.49
C ASN A 73 -8.00 -2.72 -11.57
N ARG A 74 -7.42 -2.14 -12.65
CA ARG A 74 -7.46 -0.70 -12.89
C ARG A 74 -8.89 -0.15 -13.02
N LEU A 75 -9.77 -0.87 -13.73
CA LEU A 75 -11.16 -0.47 -13.87
C LEU A 75 -11.91 -0.50 -12.52
N ALA A 76 -11.69 -1.52 -11.71
CA ALA A 76 -12.26 -1.62 -10.36
C ALA A 76 -11.80 -0.47 -9.46
N LEU A 77 -10.51 -0.11 -9.52
CA LEU A 77 -9.95 1.04 -8.79
C LEU A 77 -10.54 2.36 -9.28
N ALA A 78 -10.63 2.57 -10.60
CA ALA A 78 -11.26 3.76 -11.19
C ALA A 78 -12.72 3.89 -10.72
N LYS A 79 -13.48 2.80 -10.78
CA LYS A 79 -14.88 2.75 -10.30
C LYS A 79 -14.99 3.10 -8.82
N LEU A 80 -14.09 2.58 -7.97
CA LEU A 80 -14.07 2.86 -6.54
C LEU A 80 -13.80 4.34 -6.26
N MET A 81 -12.81 4.92 -6.90
CA MET A 81 -12.39 6.30 -6.67
C MET A 81 -13.39 7.35 -7.17
N LEU A 82 -14.30 6.97 -8.06
CA LEU A 82 -15.37 7.86 -8.56
C LEU A 82 -16.59 7.91 -7.64
N GLN A 83 -16.65 7.05 -6.64
CA GLN A 83 -17.73 7.07 -5.67
C GLN A 83 -17.44 8.04 -4.53
N PRO A 84 -18.46 8.64 -3.91
CA PRO A 84 -18.29 9.68 -2.89
C PRO A 84 -17.92 9.09 -1.53
N TYR A 85 -16.90 8.26 -1.50
CA TYR A 85 -16.33 7.75 -0.26
C TYR A 85 -15.45 8.82 0.39
N ASN A 86 -15.44 8.87 1.72
CA ASN A 86 -14.53 9.72 2.50
C ASN A 86 -13.48 8.92 3.26
N LEU A 87 -13.58 7.58 3.23
CA LEU A 87 -12.57 6.66 3.69
C LEU A 87 -12.38 5.56 2.64
N LEU A 88 -11.15 5.40 2.15
CA LEU A 88 -10.74 4.27 1.32
C LEU A 88 -9.90 3.30 2.14
N VAL A 89 -10.23 2.02 2.06
CA VAL A 89 -9.42 0.93 2.62
C VAL A 89 -8.98 0.06 1.45
N LEU A 90 -7.69 0.08 1.14
CA LEU A 90 -7.11 -0.61 -0.01
C LEU A 90 -6.15 -1.70 0.49
N ASP A 91 -6.49 -2.95 0.20
CA ASP A 91 -5.71 -4.13 0.57
C ASP A 91 -4.95 -4.66 -0.66
N GLU A 92 -3.63 -4.51 -0.64
CA GLU A 92 -2.70 -4.86 -1.73
C GLU A 92 -3.13 -4.35 -3.11
N PRO A 93 -3.43 -3.04 -3.26
CA PRO A 93 -4.00 -2.49 -4.51
C PRO A 93 -3.01 -2.51 -5.68
N THR A 94 -1.72 -2.72 -5.41
CA THR A 94 -0.66 -2.81 -6.44
C THR A 94 -0.47 -4.20 -7.02
N ASN A 95 -1.15 -5.22 -6.48
CA ASN A 95 -1.04 -6.58 -6.99
C ASN A 95 -1.52 -6.66 -8.45
N HIS A 96 -0.74 -7.35 -9.27
CA HIS A 96 -0.99 -7.52 -10.73
C HIS A 96 -0.96 -6.22 -11.55
N LEU A 97 -0.52 -5.09 -10.97
CA LEU A 97 -0.30 -3.84 -11.71
C LEU A 97 1.14 -3.77 -12.23
N ASP A 98 1.28 -3.35 -13.49
CA ASP A 98 2.56 -2.93 -14.03
C ASP A 98 3.02 -1.59 -13.42
N MET A 99 4.27 -1.22 -13.63
CA MET A 99 4.88 0.00 -13.07
C MET A 99 4.06 1.25 -13.43
N HIS A 100 3.62 1.38 -14.68
CA HIS A 100 2.86 2.53 -15.12
C HIS A 100 1.48 2.63 -14.47
N SER A 101 0.80 1.50 -14.30
CA SER A 101 -0.48 1.43 -13.58
C SER A 101 -0.35 1.77 -12.10
N LYS A 102 0.76 1.40 -11.45
CA LYS A 102 1.08 1.80 -10.07
C LYS A 102 1.26 3.31 -9.93
N GLU A 103 1.95 3.95 -10.88
CA GLU A 103 2.13 5.40 -10.90
C GLU A 103 0.79 6.14 -11.08
N VAL A 104 -0.07 5.63 -11.94
CA VAL A 104 -1.44 6.17 -12.13
C VAL A 104 -2.23 6.09 -10.82
N LEU A 105 -2.24 4.92 -10.18
CA LEU A 105 -2.92 4.74 -8.90
C LEU A 105 -2.35 5.66 -7.81
N LYS A 106 -1.04 5.75 -7.71
CA LYS A 106 -0.34 6.64 -6.76
C LYS A 106 -0.76 8.10 -6.96
N SER A 107 -0.73 8.57 -8.21
CA SER A 107 -1.14 9.94 -8.57
C SER A 107 -2.60 10.21 -8.23
N ALA A 108 -3.49 9.25 -8.47
CA ALA A 108 -4.90 9.37 -8.13
C ALA A 108 -5.13 9.45 -6.61
N LEU A 109 -4.42 8.61 -5.83
CA LEU A 109 -4.49 8.62 -4.36
C LEU A 109 -3.91 9.92 -3.76
N MET A 110 -2.87 10.49 -4.35
CA MET A 110 -2.32 11.79 -3.91
C MET A 110 -3.31 12.95 -4.11
N GLN A 111 -4.25 12.83 -5.05
CA GLN A 111 -5.29 13.83 -5.32
C GLN A 111 -6.61 13.55 -4.56
N TYR A 112 -6.66 12.46 -3.82
CA TYR A 112 -7.86 12.08 -3.08
C TYR A 112 -7.99 12.90 -1.80
N ASP A 113 -9.11 13.64 -1.64
CA ASP A 113 -9.36 14.53 -0.51
C ASP A 113 -9.80 13.83 0.79
N GLY A 114 -10.07 12.51 0.73
CA GLY A 114 -10.49 11.73 1.88
C GLY A 114 -9.32 11.10 2.65
N THR A 115 -9.65 10.22 3.57
CA THR A 115 -8.67 9.40 4.29
C THR A 115 -8.46 8.07 3.56
N ALA A 116 -7.21 7.65 3.38
CA ALA A 116 -6.89 6.35 2.82
C ALA A 116 -6.12 5.50 3.84
N ILE A 117 -6.54 4.24 4.00
CA ILE A 117 -5.82 3.19 4.72
C ILE A 117 -5.29 2.22 3.68
N LEU A 118 -3.96 2.07 3.63
CA LEU A 118 -3.28 1.24 2.64
C LEU A 118 -2.60 0.08 3.35
N VAL A 119 -2.89 -1.13 2.89
CA VAL A 119 -2.12 -2.33 3.23
C VAL A 119 -1.33 -2.71 1.99
N SER A 120 -0.02 -2.65 2.03
CA SER A 120 0.84 -2.99 0.89
C SER A 120 2.24 -3.40 1.34
N HIS A 121 2.85 -4.31 0.57
CA HIS A 121 4.25 -4.67 0.66
C HIS A 121 5.15 -3.86 -0.29
N ASP A 122 4.57 -3.05 -1.16
CA ASP A 122 5.27 -2.23 -2.15
C ASP A 122 5.71 -0.90 -1.52
N ARG A 123 6.99 -0.85 -1.11
CA ARG A 123 7.57 0.31 -0.42
C ARG A 123 7.66 1.54 -1.32
N ASP A 124 8.00 1.34 -2.58
CA ASP A 124 8.14 2.42 -3.56
C ASP A 124 6.78 3.05 -3.88
N PHE A 125 5.72 2.24 -3.88
CA PHE A 125 4.36 2.72 -3.98
C PHE A 125 3.96 3.57 -2.77
N LEU A 126 4.28 3.11 -1.55
CA LEU A 126 3.94 3.80 -0.30
C LEU A 126 4.76 5.08 -0.07
N ASP A 127 5.94 5.19 -0.68
CA ASP A 127 6.83 6.33 -0.50
C ASP A 127 6.20 7.64 -1.01
N GLY A 128 6.25 8.67 -0.18
CA GLY A 128 5.62 9.97 -0.46
C GLY A 128 4.08 9.97 -0.45
N LEU A 129 3.44 8.79 -0.32
CA LEU A 129 1.98 8.66 -0.28
C LEU A 129 1.46 8.62 1.16
N VAL A 130 2.20 7.97 2.07
CA VAL A 130 1.77 7.79 3.47
C VAL A 130 2.54 8.72 4.39
N GLY A 131 1.82 9.36 5.32
CA GLY A 131 2.41 10.20 6.37
C GLY A 131 2.41 9.53 7.75
N LYS A 132 1.87 8.31 7.84
CA LYS A 132 1.68 7.59 9.09
C LYS A 132 1.68 6.08 8.83
N VAL A 133 2.39 5.32 9.66
CA VAL A 133 2.48 3.85 9.56
C VAL A 133 1.97 3.21 10.85
N TYR A 134 1.10 2.23 10.75
CA TYR A 134 0.67 1.40 11.87
C TYR A 134 1.33 0.03 11.78
N GLU A 135 2.15 -0.28 12.76
CA GLU A 135 2.82 -1.56 12.88
C GLU A 135 2.06 -2.50 13.80
N PHE A 136 1.75 -3.70 13.30
CA PHE A 136 1.14 -4.78 14.09
C PHE A 136 2.22 -5.79 14.46
N SER A 137 2.69 -5.78 15.71
CA SER A 137 3.69 -6.72 16.22
C SER A 137 3.41 -7.08 17.67
N ASP A 138 3.74 -8.31 18.06
CA ASP A 138 3.65 -8.80 19.45
C ASP A 138 2.27 -8.59 20.11
N GLY A 139 1.19 -8.70 19.32
CA GLY A 139 -0.17 -8.48 19.80
C GLY A 139 -0.54 -7.01 20.11
N ALA A 140 0.33 -6.07 19.75
CA ALA A 140 0.13 -4.64 19.92
C ALA A 140 0.12 -3.90 18.58
N VAL A 141 -0.49 -2.72 18.57
CA VAL A 141 -0.46 -1.79 17.42
C VAL A 141 0.34 -0.57 17.84
N ARG A 142 1.35 -0.22 17.05
CA ARG A 142 2.18 0.96 17.27
C ARG A 142 2.02 1.93 16.12
N GLU A 143 1.78 3.20 16.44
CA GLU A 143 1.72 4.28 15.47
C GLU A 143 3.11 4.90 15.28
N HIS A 144 3.50 5.06 14.02
CA HIS A 144 4.72 5.76 13.63
C HIS A 144 4.34 6.94 12.72
N ILE A 145 4.71 8.14 13.13
CA ILE A 145 4.54 9.37 12.33
C ILE A 145 5.72 9.45 11.38
N GLY A 146 5.46 9.74 10.10
CA GLY A 146 6.42 9.81 9.01
C GLY A 146 6.12 8.82 7.90
N GLY A 147 6.91 8.88 6.83
CA GLY A 147 6.79 8.01 5.67
C GLY A 147 7.26 6.59 5.91
N ILE A 148 7.11 5.73 4.91
CA ILE A 148 7.51 4.32 5.00
C ILE A 148 9.02 4.17 5.24
N TYR A 149 9.85 4.97 4.59
CA TYR A 149 11.31 4.91 4.76
C TYR A 149 11.76 5.40 6.14
N ASP A 150 11.10 6.42 6.72
CA ASP A 150 11.36 6.87 8.11
C ASP A 150 11.07 5.75 9.10
N PHE A 151 9.99 5.01 8.89
CA PHE A 151 9.64 3.83 9.68
C PHE A 151 10.69 2.73 9.57
N LEU A 152 11.11 2.38 8.36
CA LEU A 152 12.11 1.35 8.10
C LEU A 152 13.48 1.68 8.70
N GLN A 153 13.91 2.94 8.61
CA GLN A 153 15.16 3.40 9.24
C GLN A 153 15.10 3.26 10.76
N ARG A 154 13.99 3.69 11.39
CA ARG A 154 13.80 3.54 12.84
C ARG A 154 13.86 2.07 13.27
N LYS A 155 13.16 1.19 12.55
CA LYS A 155 13.19 -0.26 12.80
C LYS A 155 14.59 -0.85 12.71
N LYS A 156 15.35 -0.45 11.71
CA LYS A 156 16.72 -0.89 11.51
C LYS A 156 17.62 -0.45 12.69
N LEU A 157 17.49 0.80 13.14
CA LEU A 157 18.20 1.32 14.31
C LEU A 157 17.81 0.60 15.60
N GLU A 158 16.53 0.29 15.81
CA GLU A 158 16.06 -0.49 16.97
C GLU A 158 16.65 -1.91 16.98
N SER A 159 16.66 -2.58 15.83
CA SER A 159 17.25 -3.90 15.67
C SER A 159 18.76 -3.89 15.99
N LEU A 160 19.49 -2.87 15.52
CA LEU A 160 20.92 -2.70 15.85
C LEU A 160 21.15 -2.52 17.35
N LYS A 161 20.34 -1.67 18.01
CA LYS A 161 20.44 -1.47 19.46
C LYS A 161 20.14 -2.74 20.26
N GLN A 162 19.16 -3.54 19.81
CA GLN A 162 18.84 -4.82 20.43
C GLN A 162 19.99 -5.83 20.30
N LEU A 163 20.62 -5.89 19.13
CA LEU A 163 21.80 -6.74 18.89
C LEU A 163 22.97 -6.31 19.75
N GLU A 164 23.26 -5.00 19.87
CA GLU A 164 24.30 -4.48 20.75
C GLU A 164 24.03 -4.77 22.24
N HIS A 165 22.77 -4.62 22.67
CA HIS A 165 22.39 -4.94 24.03
C HIS A 165 22.54 -6.43 24.33
N LYS A 166 22.10 -7.29 23.43
CA LYS A 166 22.26 -8.75 23.56
C LYS A 166 23.73 -9.16 23.61
N ALA A 167 24.56 -8.60 22.73
CA ALA A 167 26.01 -8.84 22.74
C ALA A 167 26.69 -8.39 24.05
N ARG A 168 26.24 -7.29 24.66
CA ARG A 168 26.76 -6.82 25.97
C ARG A 168 26.35 -7.74 27.11
N VAL A 169 25.09 -8.21 27.11
CA VAL A 169 24.59 -9.15 28.12
C VAL A 169 25.32 -10.49 28.02
N ASP A 170 25.46 -11.01 26.80
CA ASP A 170 26.19 -12.27 26.57
C ASP A 170 27.69 -12.16 26.94
N ALA A 171 28.32 -11.02 26.70
CA ALA A 171 29.72 -10.77 27.12
C ALA A 171 29.86 -10.65 28.64
N GLN A 172 28.84 -10.21 29.36
CA GLN A 172 28.85 -10.16 30.84
C GLN A 172 28.57 -11.52 31.49
N THR A 173 27.80 -12.38 30.82
CA THR A 173 27.47 -13.72 31.31
C THR A 173 28.54 -14.74 30.97
N THR A 174 29.38 -14.51 29.95
CA THR A 174 30.50 -15.37 29.53
C THR A 174 31.84 -14.76 29.90
N SER A 175 32.15 -14.71 31.20
CA SER A 175 33.57 -14.49 31.64
C SER A 175 34.46 -15.69 31.32
N SER A 176 34.04 -16.65 30.50
CA SER A 176 34.88 -17.73 29.94
C SER A 176 34.32 -18.20 28.60
N GLY A 177 34.91 -17.78 27.51
CA GLY A 177 34.82 -18.50 26.23
C GLY A 177 34.15 -17.76 25.07
N ASN A 178 34.96 -17.55 24.08
CA ASN A 178 34.74 -17.44 22.64
C ASN A 178 34.58 -16.05 22.00
N GLY A 179 35.74 -15.56 21.52
CA GLY A 179 35.85 -14.41 20.62
C GLY A 179 35.33 -14.62 19.21
N SER A 180 34.70 -15.77 18.92
CA SER A 180 34.09 -16.08 17.62
C SER A 180 32.74 -15.38 17.43
N ASP A 181 31.89 -15.33 18.45
CA ASP A 181 30.55 -14.75 18.37
C ASP A 181 30.59 -13.23 18.29
N LEU A 182 31.55 -12.59 18.97
CA LEU A 182 31.80 -11.16 18.84
C LEU A 182 32.23 -10.79 17.41
N LYS A 183 33.08 -11.59 16.76
CA LYS A 183 33.47 -11.33 15.37
C LYS A 183 32.32 -11.44 14.39
N ARG A 184 31.40 -12.39 14.61
CA ARG A 184 30.19 -12.56 13.79
C ARG A 184 29.25 -11.37 13.92
N LEU A 185 28.96 -10.90 15.12
CA LEU A 185 28.14 -9.72 15.39
C LEU A 185 28.73 -8.44 14.79
N TRP A 186 30.08 -8.27 14.83
CA TRP A 186 30.75 -7.15 14.20
C TRP A 186 30.71 -7.20 12.66
N SER A 187 30.68 -8.41 12.05
CA SER A 187 30.54 -8.56 10.61
C SER A 187 29.10 -8.20 10.16
N GLU A 188 28.10 -8.66 10.86
CA GLU A 188 26.69 -8.34 10.62
C GLU A 188 26.41 -6.82 10.78
N ARG A 189 27.01 -6.19 11.78
CA ARG A 189 26.94 -4.72 11.94
C ARG A 189 27.53 -3.98 10.75
N ARG A 190 28.71 -4.37 10.26
CA ARG A 190 29.35 -3.73 9.09
C ARG A 190 28.52 -3.87 7.81
N GLU A 191 27.83 -4.97 7.66
CA GLU A 191 26.98 -5.23 6.51
C GLU A 191 25.73 -4.34 6.55
N LEU A 192 25.09 -4.23 7.71
CA LEU A 192 23.97 -3.34 7.97
C LEU A 192 24.35 -1.85 7.82
N ASP A 193 25.52 -1.41 8.30
CA ASP A 193 26.01 -0.04 8.12
C ASP A 193 26.32 0.29 6.65
N ARG A 194 26.69 -0.69 5.83
CA ARG A 194 26.87 -0.51 4.37
C ARG A 194 25.54 -0.34 3.66
N GLU A 195 24.53 -1.14 4.02
CA GLU A 195 23.20 -1.04 3.44
C GLU A 195 22.52 0.30 3.80
N ILE A 196 22.76 0.84 5.03
CA ILE A 196 22.24 2.17 5.42
C ILE A 196 22.85 3.29 4.59
N ARG A 197 24.15 3.17 4.21
CA ARG A 197 24.83 4.19 3.40
C ARG A 197 24.46 4.15 1.92
N ASN A 198 23.90 3.04 1.44
CA ASN A 198 23.55 2.84 0.04
C ASN A 198 22.04 3.04 -0.22
N MET A 199 21.26 3.48 0.78
CA MET A 199 19.88 3.98 0.65
C MET A 199 19.86 5.50 0.61
#